data_cbe48f4516aa7690bca37e9064964542
#
_entry.id   cbe48f4516aa7690bca37e9064964542
#
_cell.length_a   1.000
_cell.length_b   1.000
_cell.length_c   1.000
_cell.angle_alpha   90.00
_cell.angle_beta   90.00
_cell.angle_gamma   90.00
#
_symmetry.space_group_name_H-M   'P 1'
#
loop_
_entity.id
_entity.type
_entity.pdbx_description
1 polymer ?
#
loop_
_entity_poly.entity_id
_entity_poly.type
_entity_poly.pdbx_seq_one_letter_code
_entity_poly.pdbx_strand_id
1 'polypeptide(L)'
;MKELILAYQGEMTLKGLNRGKFEARLAKTIRWRLEPLGKFKIYQAQSTVFIEPKEDGLDMDEAFRRVSHVFGIVKLSRAVECPKNFAAICETAEAYLGETLRGIRTFKVEAKRADKTYPMKSPEICRELGAYLLDKHHHLRVDVHNPQLEIMVEIRDYAAYVHGPKVEALSLIHI
;
A
#
# COMPACT_ATOMS: atom_id res chain seq x y z
N MET A 1 15.03 2.87 1.04
CA MET A 1 13.73 2.24 1.30
C MET A 1 13.23 1.56 0.05
N LYS A 2 12.64 0.40 0.20
CA LYS A 2 12.12 -0.37 -0.91
C LYS A 2 10.64 -0.03 -1.16
N GLU A 3 10.40 0.77 -2.18
CA GLU A 3 9.03 1.14 -2.57
C GLU A 3 8.47 0.12 -3.56
N LEU A 4 7.19 -0.18 -3.43
CA LEU A 4 6.46 -1.08 -4.32
C LEU A 4 5.05 -0.54 -4.55
N ILE A 5 4.32 -1.21 -5.43
CA ILE A 5 2.93 -0.86 -5.71
C ILE A 5 2.05 -1.99 -5.17
N LEU A 6 1.02 -1.62 -4.42
CA LEU A 6 -0.05 -2.51 -3.99
C LEU A 6 -1.27 -2.21 -4.85
N ALA A 7 -1.75 -3.19 -5.59
CA ALA A 7 -2.91 -3.03 -6.45
C ALA A 7 -4.02 -3.95 -5.95
N TYR A 8 -5.18 -3.37 -5.66
CA TYR A 8 -6.27 -4.08 -4.99
C TYR A 8 -7.32 -4.48 -6.01
N GLN A 9 -7.71 -5.75 -5.96
CA GLN A 9 -8.74 -6.31 -6.83
C GLN A 9 -10.12 -5.96 -6.31
N GLY A 10 -11.08 -5.81 -7.23
CA GLY A 10 -12.47 -5.57 -6.86
C GLY A 10 -13.14 -6.85 -6.36
N GLU A 11 -14.12 -6.70 -5.45
CA GLU A 11 -14.87 -7.84 -4.90
C GLU A 11 -15.60 -8.64 -5.98
N MET A 12 -16.10 -7.97 -6.99
CA MET A 12 -16.81 -8.62 -8.09
C MET A 12 -15.95 -9.63 -8.83
N THR A 13 -14.65 -9.43 -8.85
CA THR A 13 -13.72 -10.33 -9.53
C THR A 13 -13.36 -11.54 -8.68
N LEU A 14 -13.73 -11.54 -7.39
CA LEU A 14 -13.38 -12.59 -6.45
C LEU A 14 -14.47 -13.65 -6.30
N LYS A 15 -15.65 -13.38 -6.81
CA LYS A 15 -16.81 -14.26 -6.68
C LYS A 15 -17.02 -15.09 -7.93
N GLY A 16 -16.20 -16.08 -8.17
CA GLY A 16 -16.41 -16.93 -9.31
C GLY A 16 -15.57 -18.19 -9.27
N LEU A 17 -16.05 -19.21 -9.98
CA LEU A 17 -15.34 -20.48 -10.11
C LEU A 17 -13.99 -20.36 -10.82
N ASN A 18 -13.73 -19.19 -11.46
CA ASN A 18 -12.53 -18.96 -12.25
C ASN A 18 -11.57 -17.96 -11.63
N ARG A 19 -11.59 -17.82 -10.31
CA ARG A 19 -10.72 -16.88 -9.60
C ARG A 19 -9.24 -17.08 -9.98
N GLY A 20 -8.77 -18.32 -9.98
CA GLY A 20 -7.38 -18.63 -10.32
C GLY A 20 -7.00 -18.20 -11.73
N LYS A 21 -7.90 -18.43 -12.70
CA LYS A 21 -7.68 -18.00 -14.08
C LYS A 21 -7.66 -16.48 -14.20
N PHE A 22 -8.55 -15.81 -13.49
CA PHE A 22 -8.61 -14.36 -13.48
C PHE A 22 -7.32 -13.78 -12.90
N GLU A 23 -6.87 -14.30 -11.77
CA GLU A 23 -5.64 -13.83 -11.13
C GLU A 23 -4.41 -14.06 -12.00
N ALA A 24 -4.33 -15.21 -12.66
CA ALA A 24 -3.23 -15.51 -13.59
C ALA A 24 -3.22 -14.55 -14.78
N ARG A 25 -4.40 -14.26 -15.33
CA ARG A 25 -4.53 -13.32 -16.45
C ARG A 25 -4.16 -11.91 -16.02
N LEU A 26 -4.59 -11.50 -14.83
CA LEU A 26 -4.29 -10.20 -14.28
C LEU A 26 -2.78 -10.01 -14.11
N ALA A 27 -2.10 -11.00 -13.51
CA ALA A 27 -0.65 -10.96 -13.35
C ALA A 27 0.06 -10.88 -14.70
N LYS A 28 -0.39 -11.66 -15.68
CA LYS A 28 0.19 -11.66 -17.03
C LYS A 28 0.02 -10.29 -17.70
N THR A 29 -1.15 -9.69 -17.59
CA THR A 29 -1.43 -8.36 -18.15
C THR A 29 -0.52 -7.31 -17.52
N ILE A 30 -0.35 -7.34 -16.19
CA ILE A 30 0.52 -6.40 -15.50
C ILE A 30 1.96 -6.57 -15.95
N ARG A 31 2.47 -7.81 -16.02
CA ARG A 31 3.83 -8.08 -16.49
C ARG A 31 4.05 -7.51 -17.88
N TRP A 32 3.13 -7.75 -18.77
CA TRP A 32 3.22 -7.28 -20.15
C TRP A 32 3.27 -5.74 -20.21
N ARG A 33 2.43 -5.09 -19.43
CA ARG A 33 2.38 -3.62 -19.39
C ARG A 33 3.64 -2.99 -18.82
N LEU A 34 4.29 -3.68 -17.87
CA LEU A 34 5.46 -3.14 -17.18
C LEU A 34 6.79 -3.56 -17.81
N GLU A 35 6.79 -4.55 -18.71
CA GLU A 35 8.01 -5.06 -19.33
C GLU A 35 8.89 -3.96 -19.94
N PRO A 36 8.36 -2.99 -20.68
CA PRO A 36 9.19 -1.93 -21.25
C PRO A 36 9.89 -1.04 -20.20
N LEU A 37 9.41 -1.03 -18.98
CA LEU A 37 9.97 -0.19 -17.91
C LEU A 37 11.11 -0.86 -17.16
N GLY A 38 11.22 -2.18 -17.24
CA GLY A 38 12.23 -2.95 -16.52
C GLY A 38 11.67 -4.21 -15.89
N LYS A 39 12.41 -4.77 -14.93
CA LYS A 39 12.05 -6.03 -14.29
C LYS A 39 11.30 -5.79 -12.99
N PHE A 40 10.13 -6.43 -12.87
CA PHE A 40 9.29 -6.38 -11.68
C PHE A 40 8.97 -7.79 -11.22
N LYS A 41 8.92 -7.96 -9.91
CA LYS A 41 8.38 -9.18 -9.29
C LYS A 41 6.90 -8.94 -9.02
N ILE A 42 6.05 -9.82 -9.54
CA ILE A 42 4.60 -9.70 -9.39
C ILE A 42 4.09 -10.96 -8.72
N TYR A 43 3.40 -10.78 -7.58
CA TYR A 43 2.78 -11.90 -6.87
C TYR A 43 1.47 -11.43 -6.24
N GLN A 44 0.64 -12.38 -5.86
CA GLN A 44 -0.70 -12.10 -5.34
C GLN A 44 -0.89 -12.76 -3.98
N ALA A 45 -1.54 -12.04 -3.09
CA ALA A 45 -1.95 -12.56 -1.79
C ALA A 45 -3.12 -11.72 -1.30
N GLN A 46 -4.14 -12.38 -0.76
CA GLN A 46 -5.26 -11.71 -0.08
C GLN A 46 -5.89 -10.60 -0.93
N SER A 47 -6.22 -10.93 -2.18
CA SER A 47 -6.87 -10.03 -3.13
C SER A 47 -6.05 -8.78 -3.48
N THR A 48 -4.75 -8.85 -3.29
CA THR A 48 -3.83 -7.77 -3.58
C THR A 48 -2.73 -8.28 -4.51
N VAL A 49 -2.41 -7.50 -5.53
CA VAL A 49 -1.25 -7.74 -6.39
C VAL A 49 -0.11 -6.88 -5.89
N PHE A 50 1.02 -7.52 -5.59
CA PHE A 50 2.23 -6.86 -5.13
C PHE A 50 3.15 -6.71 -6.34
N ILE A 51 3.60 -5.49 -6.60
CA ILE A 51 4.45 -5.18 -7.75
C ILE A 51 5.72 -4.55 -7.24
N GLU A 52 6.79 -5.34 -7.20
CA GLU A 52 8.08 -4.93 -6.65
C GLU A 52 9.09 -4.69 -7.77
N PRO A 53 9.80 -3.55 -7.79
CA PRO A 53 10.89 -3.39 -8.73
C PRO A 53 12.03 -4.35 -8.36
N LYS A 54 12.60 -5.03 -9.36
CA LYS A 54 13.73 -5.94 -9.18
C LYS A 54 15.08 -5.27 -9.38
N GLU A 55 15.08 -4.01 -9.77
CA GLU A 55 16.29 -3.23 -10.03
C GLU A 55 16.07 -1.78 -9.63
N ASP A 56 17.14 -1.05 -9.43
CA ASP A 56 17.06 0.35 -9.05
C ASP A 56 16.79 1.22 -10.28
N GLY A 57 16.24 2.42 -10.04
CA GLY A 57 16.06 3.42 -11.09
C GLY A 57 14.88 3.21 -12.01
N LEU A 58 13.98 2.28 -11.71
CA LEU A 58 12.78 2.09 -12.52
C LEU A 58 11.82 3.26 -12.33
N ASP A 59 11.10 3.61 -13.40
CA ASP A 59 10.11 4.67 -13.38
C ASP A 59 8.84 4.20 -12.67
N MET A 60 8.80 4.37 -11.35
CA MET A 60 7.67 3.93 -10.53
C MET A 60 6.41 4.77 -10.78
N ASP A 61 6.55 6.03 -11.18
CA ASP A 61 5.40 6.86 -11.52
C ASP A 61 4.68 6.31 -12.75
N GLU A 62 5.44 5.97 -13.79
CA GLU A 62 4.87 5.39 -15.00
C GLU A 62 4.33 3.98 -14.75
N ALA A 63 5.02 3.20 -13.93
CA ALA A 63 4.53 1.87 -13.54
C ALA A 63 3.17 1.99 -12.84
N PHE A 64 3.05 2.92 -11.90
CA PHE A 64 1.80 3.17 -11.18
C PHE A 64 0.68 3.56 -12.15
N ARG A 65 0.97 4.47 -13.07
CA ARG A 65 0.00 4.90 -14.08
C ARG A 65 -0.49 3.73 -14.93
N ARG A 66 0.42 2.89 -15.41
CA ARG A 66 0.07 1.73 -16.24
C ARG A 66 -0.79 0.72 -15.48
N VAL A 67 -0.44 0.43 -14.24
CA VAL A 67 -1.22 -0.51 -13.43
C VAL A 67 -2.62 0.05 -13.14
N SER A 68 -2.75 1.37 -12.99
CA SER A 68 -4.05 1.99 -12.74
C SER A 68 -5.04 1.82 -13.88
N HIS A 69 -4.57 1.47 -15.07
CA HIS A 69 -5.42 1.22 -16.25
C HIS A 69 -5.71 -0.26 -16.49
N VAL A 70 -5.23 -1.14 -15.64
CA VAL A 70 -5.44 -2.59 -15.83
C VAL A 70 -6.83 -2.96 -15.33
N PHE A 71 -7.59 -3.62 -16.19
CA PHE A 71 -8.93 -4.12 -15.86
C PHE A 71 -8.85 -5.10 -14.68
N GLY A 72 -9.70 -4.92 -13.69
CA GLY A 72 -9.73 -5.74 -12.49
C GLY A 72 -9.08 -5.08 -11.27
N ILE A 73 -8.28 -4.05 -11.47
CA ILE A 73 -7.72 -3.26 -10.39
C ILE A 73 -8.67 -2.09 -10.11
N VAL A 74 -9.13 -1.98 -8.87
CA VAL A 74 -10.07 -0.91 -8.47
C VAL A 74 -9.41 0.19 -7.67
N LYS A 75 -8.40 -0.14 -6.89
CA LYS A 75 -7.62 0.84 -6.13
C LYS A 75 -6.16 0.42 -6.13
N LEU A 76 -5.27 1.36 -5.91
CA LEU A 76 -3.85 1.06 -5.77
C LEU A 76 -3.18 2.10 -4.89
N SER A 77 -2.01 1.74 -4.35
CA SER A 77 -1.20 2.64 -3.54
C SER A 77 0.28 2.34 -3.75
N ARG A 78 1.10 3.35 -3.52
CA ARG A 78 2.54 3.15 -3.39
C ARG A 78 2.81 2.91 -1.92
N ALA A 79 3.67 1.94 -1.61
CA ALA A 79 3.94 1.53 -0.25
C ALA A 79 5.42 1.24 -0.06
N VAL A 80 5.84 1.18 1.19
CA VAL A 80 7.18 0.73 1.55
C VAL A 80 7.04 -0.50 2.44
N GLU A 81 7.80 -1.54 2.09
CA GLU A 81 7.85 -2.76 2.87
C GLU A 81 8.84 -2.60 4.03
N CYS A 82 8.50 -3.17 5.17
CA CYS A 82 9.40 -3.21 6.33
C CYS A 82 9.18 -4.48 7.15
N PRO A 83 10.14 -4.82 8.02
CA PRO A 83 9.95 -5.96 8.92
C PRO A 83 8.74 -5.78 9.84
N LYS A 84 8.17 -6.89 10.28
CA LYS A 84 7.00 -6.92 11.16
C LYS A 84 7.37 -6.70 12.63
N ASN A 85 8.13 -5.66 12.91
CA ASN A 85 8.34 -5.23 14.29
C ASN A 85 7.95 -3.76 14.39
N PHE A 86 7.41 -3.38 15.53
CA PHE A 86 6.80 -2.06 15.65
C PHE A 86 7.82 -0.93 15.51
N ALA A 87 9.03 -1.11 16.02
CA ALA A 87 10.09 -0.11 15.89
C ALA A 87 10.40 0.15 14.40
N ALA A 88 10.50 -0.89 13.60
CA ALA A 88 10.75 -0.77 12.17
C ALA A 88 9.57 -0.08 11.45
N ILE A 89 8.35 -0.38 11.85
CA ILE A 89 7.15 0.27 11.28
C ILE A 89 7.19 1.77 11.57
N CYS A 90 7.51 2.17 12.79
CA CYS A 90 7.60 3.58 13.17
C CYS A 90 8.69 4.30 12.38
N GLU A 91 9.87 3.73 12.32
CA GLU A 91 10.99 4.31 11.57
C GLU A 91 10.69 4.43 10.08
N THR A 92 10.05 3.41 9.52
CA THR A 92 9.66 3.41 8.11
C THR A 92 8.61 4.48 7.83
N ALA A 93 7.60 4.60 8.68
CA ALA A 93 6.58 5.64 8.53
C ALA A 93 7.20 7.03 8.55
N GLU A 94 8.10 7.30 9.49
CA GLU A 94 8.79 8.58 9.56
C GLU A 94 9.68 8.82 8.34
N ALA A 95 10.45 7.83 7.93
CA ALA A 95 11.33 7.96 6.78
C ALA A 95 10.58 8.17 5.47
N TYR A 96 9.46 7.48 5.31
CA TYR A 96 8.70 7.53 4.06
C TYR A 96 7.75 8.72 3.97
N LEU A 97 7.10 9.07 5.07
CA LEU A 97 6.05 10.08 5.09
C LEU A 97 6.41 11.35 5.86
N GLY A 98 7.59 11.38 6.49
CA GLY A 98 8.00 12.50 7.34
C GLY A 98 8.01 13.84 6.63
N GLU A 99 8.47 13.87 5.38
CA GLU A 99 8.50 15.11 4.61
C GLU A 99 7.08 15.63 4.33
N THR A 100 6.17 14.74 3.96
CA THR A 100 4.76 15.08 3.78
C THR A 100 4.16 15.58 5.09
N LEU A 101 4.46 14.91 6.19
CA LEU A 101 3.95 15.29 7.51
C LEU A 101 4.41 16.68 7.95
N ARG A 102 5.61 17.10 7.54
CA ARG A 102 6.10 18.44 7.86
C ARG A 102 5.27 19.55 7.20
N GLY A 103 4.63 19.26 6.09
CA GLY A 103 3.86 20.24 5.33
C GLY A 103 2.37 20.29 5.62
N ILE A 104 1.87 19.47 6.54
CA ILE A 104 0.44 19.39 6.88
C ILE A 104 0.24 19.60 8.37
N ARG A 105 -1.03 19.66 8.81
CA ARG A 105 -1.40 19.87 10.21
C ARG A 105 -2.13 18.71 10.84
N THR A 106 -2.85 17.92 10.05
CA THR A 106 -3.68 16.85 10.59
C THR A 106 -3.43 15.53 9.88
N PHE A 107 -3.50 14.45 10.64
CA PHE A 107 -3.32 13.10 10.10
C PHE A 107 -4.12 12.10 10.94
N LYS A 108 -4.25 10.91 10.43
CA LYS A 108 -4.69 9.76 11.21
C LYS A 108 -3.95 8.51 10.76
N VAL A 109 -3.93 7.50 11.60
CA VAL A 109 -3.37 6.19 11.29
C VAL A 109 -4.47 5.15 11.27
N GLU A 110 -4.48 4.35 10.22
CA GLU A 110 -5.32 3.16 10.13
C GLU A 110 -4.41 1.94 10.04
N ALA A 111 -4.86 0.82 10.59
CA ALA A 111 -4.08 -0.40 10.56
C ALA A 111 -4.97 -1.57 10.18
N LYS A 112 -4.45 -2.46 9.34
CA LYS A 112 -5.13 -3.67 8.92
C LYS A 112 -4.19 -4.85 9.12
N ARG A 113 -4.67 -5.90 9.81
CA ARG A 113 -3.87 -7.09 10.07
C ARG A 113 -4.45 -8.29 9.34
N ALA A 114 -3.76 -8.77 8.33
CA ALA A 114 -4.02 -10.06 7.74
C ALA A 114 -3.41 -11.16 8.59
N ASP A 115 -2.26 -10.89 9.21
CA ASP A 115 -1.62 -11.79 10.16
C ASP A 115 -2.19 -11.54 11.57
N LYS A 116 -3.09 -12.42 12.01
CA LYS A 116 -3.75 -12.31 13.31
C LYS A 116 -2.85 -12.72 14.48
N THR A 117 -1.67 -13.27 14.20
CA THR A 117 -0.70 -13.64 15.22
C THR A 117 0.19 -12.47 15.65
N TYR A 118 0.15 -11.36 14.92
CA TYR A 118 0.90 -10.17 15.29
C TYR A 118 0.46 -9.69 16.69
N PRO A 119 1.42 -9.39 17.60
CA PRO A 119 1.06 -9.16 19.02
C PRO A 119 0.24 -7.91 19.27
N MET A 120 0.34 -6.89 18.42
CA MET A 120 -0.44 -5.66 18.58
C MET A 120 -1.73 -5.73 17.76
N LYS A 121 -2.83 -5.30 18.34
CA LYS A 121 -4.10 -5.16 17.62
C LYS A 121 -4.14 -3.84 16.86
N SER A 122 -5.00 -3.74 15.86
CA SER A 122 -5.08 -2.56 15.00
C SER A 122 -5.27 -1.24 15.77
N PRO A 123 -6.16 -1.14 16.76
CA PRO A 123 -6.28 0.11 17.53
C PRO A 123 -5.02 0.47 18.28
N GLU A 124 -4.27 -0.50 18.77
CA GLU A 124 -3.02 -0.27 19.45
C GLU A 124 -1.94 0.24 18.50
N ILE A 125 -1.84 -0.35 17.31
CA ILE A 125 -0.92 0.10 16.28
C ILE A 125 -1.20 1.57 15.94
N CYS A 126 -2.48 1.91 15.73
CA CYS A 126 -2.88 3.28 15.40
C CYS A 126 -2.50 4.26 16.49
N ARG A 127 -2.77 3.91 17.76
CA ARG A 127 -2.47 4.78 18.89
C ARG A 127 -0.98 4.97 19.06
N GLU A 128 -0.21 3.89 19.03
CA GLU A 128 1.23 3.96 19.30
C GLU A 128 2.01 4.61 18.15
N LEU A 129 1.65 4.32 16.91
CA LEU A 129 2.27 4.99 15.77
C LEU A 129 1.88 6.47 15.74
N GLY A 130 0.63 6.78 16.03
CA GLY A 130 0.18 8.16 16.15
C GLY A 130 0.98 8.93 17.19
N ALA A 131 1.19 8.34 18.37
CA ALA A 131 2.00 8.95 19.43
C ALA A 131 3.44 9.17 18.99
N TYR A 132 4.03 8.19 18.31
CA TYR A 132 5.40 8.29 17.80
C TYR A 132 5.54 9.47 16.83
N LEU A 133 4.60 9.61 15.90
CA LEU A 133 4.65 10.68 14.91
C LEU A 133 4.37 12.06 15.52
N LEU A 134 3.48 12.14 16.52
CA LEU A 134 3.23 13.38 17.25
C LEU A 134 4.47 13.83 18.03
N ASP A 135 5.23 12.90 18.56
CA ASP A 135 6.49 13.19 19.24
C ASP A 135 7.55 13.73 18.28
N LYS A 136 7.56 13.26 17.05
CA LYS A 136 8.50 13.73 16.02
C LYS A 136 8.06 15.04 15.37
N HIS A 137 6.78 15.32 15.34
CA HIS A 137 6.21 16.48 14.63
C HIS A 137 5.21 17.20 15.52
N HIS A 138 5.67 18.12 16.34
CA HIS A 138 4.87 18.77 17.38
C HIS A 138 3.76 19.67 16.83
N HIS A 139 3.82 20.05 15.56
CA HIS A 139 2.78 20.85 14.91
C HIS A 139 1.57 20.03 14.48
N LEU A 140 1.66 18.70 14.52
CA LEU A 140 0.60 17.83 14.05
C LEU A 140 -0.48 17.58 15.10
N ARG A 141 -1.69 17.30 14.62
CA ARG A 141 -2.81 16.85 15.43
C ARG A 141 -3.46 15.66 14.73
N VAL A 142 -4.04 14.76 15.52
CA VAL A 142 -4.83 13.66 14.99
C VAL A 142 -6.24 14.15 14.71
N ASP A 143 -6.74 13.88 13.50
CA ASP A 143 -8.12 14.19 13.12
C ASP A 143 -8.68 12.95 12.42
N VAL A 144 -9.54 12.22 13.13
CA VAL A 144 -10.08 10.95 12.62
C VAL A 144 -11.17 11.13 11.57
N HIS A 145 -11.74 12.30 11.46
CA HIS A 145 -12.86 12.56 10.55
C HIS A 145 -12.44 13.19 9.22
N ASN A 146 -11.48 14.10 9.27
CA ASN A 146 -11.06 14.84 8.07
C ASN A 146 -9.56 15.12 8.07
N PRO A 147 -8.72 14.08 8.10
CA PRO A 147 -7.27 14.26 8.12
C PRO A 147 -6.76 14.71 6.75
N GLN A 148 -5.69 15.51 6.79
CA GLN A 148 -4.98 15.87 5.56
C GLN A 148 -4.15 14.70 5.01
N LEU A 149 -3.73 13.79 5.88
CA LEU A 149 -3.04 12.56 5.47
C LEU A 149 -3.60 11.40 6.28
N GLU A 150 -3.97 10.34 5.59
CA GLU A 150 -4.29 9.05 6.20
C GLU A 150 -3.12 8.10 6.00
N ILE A 151 -2.54 7.65 7.10
CA ILE A 151 -1.42 6.71 7.08
C ILE A 151 -1.98 5.31 7.27
N MET A 152 -1.63 4.41 6.36
CA MET A 152 -2.10 3.03 6.40
C MET A 152 -0.94 2.11 6.76
N VAL A 153 -1.19 1.21 7.71
CA VAL A 153 -0.24 0.15 8.07
C VAL A 153 -0.92 -1.19 7.80
N GLU A 154 -0.30 -2.01 6.97
CA GLU A 154 -0.82 -3.35 6.69
C GLU A 154 0.17 -4.37 7.23
N ILE A 155 -0.31 -5.22 8.15
CA ILE A 155 0.49 -6.33 8.68
C ILE A 155 0.07 -7.58 7.92
N ARG A 156 0.95 -8.08 7.08
CA ARG A 156 0.70 -9.26 6.26
C ARG A 156 1.55 -10.43 6.76
N ASP A 157 1.47 -11.57 6.07
CA ASP A 157 2.12 -12.78 6.56
C ASP A 157 3.64 -12.67 6.66
N TYR A 158 4.29 -12.05 5.69
CA TYR A 158 5.75 -12.02 5.63
C TYR A 158 6.38 -10.65 5.90
N ALA A 159 5.59 -9.58 5.87
CA ALA A 159 6.13 -8.23 6.04
C ALA A 159 5.02 -7.28 6.46
N ALA A 160 5.41 -6.07 6.84
CA ALA A 160 4.49 -4.95 7.03
C ALA A 160 4.69 -3.95 5.89
N TYR A 161 3.64 -3.18 5.63
CA TYR A 161 3.64 -2.17 4.57
C TYR A 161 3.09 -0.88 5.11
N VAL A 162 3.75 0.23 4.78
CA VAL A 162 3.31 1.58 5.16
C VAL A 162 3.01 2.34 3.88
N HIS A 163 1.84 2.95 3.81
CA HIS A 163 1.45 3.74 2.64
C HIS A 163 0.46 4.83 3.01
N GLY A 164 0.21 5.74 2.07
CA GLY A 164 -0.82 6.76 2.19
C GLY A 164 -2.17 6.24 1.72
N PRO A 165 -3.09 7.14 1.37
CA PRO A 165 -4.42 6.75 0.90
C PRO A 165 -4.36 5.93 -0.39
N LYS A 166 -5.30 5.00 -0.54
CA LYS A 166 -5.47 4.28 -1.80
C LYS A 166 -6.06 5.22 -2.84
N VAL A 167 -5.54 5.14 -4.05
CA VAL A 167 -5.99 5.92 -5.19
C VAL A 167 -6.91 5.04 -6.04
N GLU A 168 -8.01 5.60 -6.52
CA GLU A 168 -8.89 4.86 -7.41
C GLU A 168 -8.23 4.61 -8.76
N ALA A 169 -8.42 3.41 -9.29
CA ALA A 169 -7.91 3.05 -10.59
C ALA A 169 -8.64 3.79 -11.71
N LEU A 170 -7.95 3.99 -12.81
CA LEU A 170 -8.46 4.72 -13.99
C LEU A 170 -9.00 3.78 -15.06
N SER A 171 -9.22 2.50 -14.75
CA SER A 171 -9.73 1.55 -15.72
C SER A 171 -11.19 1.84 -16.08
N LEU A 172 -11.61 1.39 -17.26
CA LEU A 172 -12.96 1.63 -17.79
C LEU A 172 -14.07 0.96 -17.00
N ILE A 173 -13.73 0.15 -16.05
CA ILE A 173 -14.66 -0.54 -15.18
C ILE A 173 -15.58 0.44 -14.41
N HIS A 174 -15.19 1.70 -14.34
CA HIS A 174 -15.97 2.73 -13.63
C HIS A 174 -17.07 3.38 -14.48
N ILE A 175 -17.22 2.94 -15.70
CA ILE A 175 -18.23 3.50 -16.60
C ILE A 175 -19.59 2.83 -16.42
#